data_5337bfa081633ff1ce2116b1e13615fc
#
_entry.id   5337bfa081633ff1ce2116b1e13615fc
#
_cell.length_a   1.000
_cell.length_b   1.000
_cell.length_c   1.000
_cell.angle_alpha   90.00
_cell.angle_beta   90.00
_cell.angle_gamma   90.00
#
_symmetry.space_group_name_H-M   'P 1'
#
loop_
_entity.id
_entity.type
_entity.pdbx_description
1 polymer ?
#
loop_
_entity_poly.entity_id
_entity_poly.type
_entity_poly.pdbx_seq_one_letter_code
_entity_poly.pdbx_strand_id
1 'polypeptide(L)'
;RFCEKSELLVEDINEVKAHVPQIEEDIDKVVDKINFINENVDIKELINELTMDNSEKSNFLAAPVILNTHKLYPMANYGASMTPFYTTLCLWVGALLLCALLTTKAKNADFEYTPVEEYLGKYLLFATLAALQGFIASGVEVKQPVLFIGLAVCYSIIFTAIVYTLVSLFGNVGKAIGVVLLVLQLAGSGGTFPIQVTPDFFQKIHELLPFTYGISAMREAIAGVYYETLAKDLVVLGLFFIFFIFIGVLLKKKANAFLHRFSKKLGESGVIEH
;
A
#
# COMPACT_ATOMS: atom_id res chain seq x y z
N ARG A 1 31.64 -86.35 18.22
CA ARG A 1 31.88 -85.03 17.58
C ARG A 1 31.61 -85.02 16.08
N PHE A 2 31.94 -86.11 15.29
CA PHE A 2 31.69 -86.13 13.84
C PHE A 2 30.24 -86.54 13.49
N CYS A 3 29.63 -87.48 14.26
CA CYS A 3 28.24 -87.88 14.12
C CYS A 3 27.26 -86.75 14.52
N GLU A 4 27.59 -86.03 15.54
CA GLU A 4 26.77 -84.90 16.04
C GLU A 4 26.68 -83.73 15.00
N LYS A 5 27.79 -83.48 14.32
CA LYS A 5 27.80 -82.50 13.24
C LYS A 5 27.08 -82.99 11.98
N SER A 6 27.08 -84.27 11.70
CA SER A 6 26.34 -84.83 10.55
C SER A 6 24.83 -84.85 10.77
N GLU A 7 24.38 -85.02 12.00
CA GLU A 7 22.97 -85.00 12.38
C GLU A 7 22.42 -83.52 12.25
N LEU A 8 23.15 -82.53 12.75
CA LEU A 8 22.79 -81.12 12.57
C LEU A 8 22.74 -80.72 11.08
N LEU A 9 23.65 -81.19 10.29
CA LEU A 9 23.63 -80.92 8.84
C LEU A 9 22.45 -81.51 8.09
N VAL A 10 22.02 -82.73 8.54
CA VAL A 10 20.86 -83.43 7.97
C VAL A 10 19.56 -82.71 8.41
N GLU A 11 19.54 -82.19 9.63
CA GLU A 11 18.39 -81.43 10.17
C GLU A 11 18.24 -80.10 9.40
N ASP A 12 19.33 -79.36 9.23
CA ASP A 12 19.36 -78.12 8.43
C ASP A 12 18.96 -78.36 6.96
N ILE A 13 19.43 -79.48 6.32
CA ILE A 13 19.03 -79.83 4.97
C ILE A 13 17.55 -80.19 4.87
N ASN A 14 17.00 -80.86 5.88
CA ASN A 14 15.56 -81.19 5.92
C ASN A 14 14.71 -79.96 6.15
N GLU A 15 15.15 -79.00 6.94
CA GLU A 15 14.49 -77.72 7.15
C GLU A 15 14.46 -76.88 5.89
N VAL A 16 15.61 -76.80 5.17
CA VAL A 16 15.65 -76.13 3.86
C VAL A 16 14.77 -76.85 2.84
N LYS A 17 14.77 -78.19 2.79
CA LYS A 17 13.91 -78.98 1.93
C LYS A 17 12.42 -78.81 2.19
N ALA A 18 12.04 -78.56 3.45
CA ALA A 18 10.65 -78.30 3.82
C ALA A 18 10.16 -76.90 3.36
N HIS A 19 11.09 -75.92 3.22
CA HIS A 19 10.75 -74.56 2.77
C HIS A 19 10.78 -74.40 1.23
N VAL A 20 11.43 -75.33 0.50
CA VAL A 20 11.53 -75.26 -0.99
C VAL A 20 10.14 -75.21 -1.65
N PRO A 21 9.12 -75.98 -1.26
CA PRO A 21 7.81 -75.92 -1.90
C PRO A 21 7.13 -74.57 -1.71
N GLN A 22 7.37 -73.91 -0.58
CA GLN A 22 6.84 -72.60 -0.27
C GLN A 22 7.51 -71.49 -1.08
N ILE A 23 8.82 -71.64 -1.31
CA ILE A 23 9.61 -70.75 -2.18
C ILE A 23 9.16 -70.91 -3.65
N GLU A 24 8.92 -72.15 -4.12
CA GLU A 24 8.37 -72.43 -5.45
C GLU A 24 6.99 -71.78 -5.63
N GLU A 25 6.09 -71.91 -4.69
CA GLU A 25 4.76 -71.29 -4.76
C GLU A 25 4.86 -69.75 -4.75
N ASP A 26 5.76 -69.14 -3.97
CA ASP A 26 5.96 -67.69 -3.94
C ASP A 26 6.62 -67.19 -5.24
N ILE A 27 7.53 -67.99 -5.85
CA ILE A 27 8.11 -67.70 -7.16
C ILE A 27 7.02 -67.73 -8.24
N ASP A 28 6.16 -68.76 -8.25
CA ASP A 28 5.07 -68.89 -9.22
C ASP A 28 4.10 -67.70 -9.10
N LYS A 29 3.75 -67.27 -7.90
CA LYS A 29 2.92 -66.08 -7.67
C LYS A 29 3.57 -64.81 -8.17
N VAL A 30 4.89 -64.67 -8.08
CA VAL A 30 5.62 -63.51 -8.62
C VAL A 30 5.67 -63.58 -10.14
N VAL A 31 5.88 -64.77 -10.72
CA VAL A 31 5.86 -64.98 -12.16
C VAL A 31 4.47 -64.69 -12.74
N ASP A 32 3.40 -65.15 -12.12
CA ASP A 32 2.04 -64.87 -12.52
C ASP A 32 1.73 -63.35 -12.46
N LYS A 33 2.16 -62.67 -11.44
CA LYS A 33 2.02 -61.19 -11.33
C LYS A 33 2.83 -60.46 -12.43
N ILE A 34 4.03 -60.93 -12.74
CA ILE A 34 4.85 -60.35 -13.83
C ILE A 34 4.17 -60.60 -15.18
N ASN A 35 3.66 -61.80 -15.42
CA ASN A 35 2.97 -62.13 -16.65
C ASN A 35 1.67 -61.33 -16.78
N PHE A 36 0.89 -61.18 -15.69
CA PHE A 36 -0.31 -60.33 -15.65
C PHE A 36 0.00 -58.84 -15.98
N ILE A 37 1.13 -58.33 -15.48
CA ILE A 37 1.58 -56.97 -15.78
C ILE A 37 2.00 -56.87 -17.25
N ASN A 38 2.71 -57.88 -17.77
CA ASN A 38 3.24 -57.88 -19.13
C ASN A 38 2.12 -58.06 -20.18
N GLU A 39 1.02 -58.76 -19.85
CA GLU A 39 -0.12 -58.96 -20.74
C GLU A 39 -1.15 -57.81 -20.69
N ASN A 40 -1.28 -57.15 -19.58
CA ASN A 40 -2.34 -56.14 -19.38
C ASN A 40 -1.81 -54.69 -19.34
N VAL A 41 -0.49 -54.48 -19.28
CA VAL A 41 0.10 -53.13 -19.25
C VAL A 41 1.16 -53.09 -20.37
N ASP A 42 0.89 -52.29 -21.38
CA ASP A 42 1.93 -51.97 -22.35
C ASP A 42 3.02 -51.15 -21.67
N ILE A 43 4.06 -51.88 -21.19
CA ILE A 43 5.22 -51.29 -20.47
C ILE A 43 5.88 -50.22 -21.31
N LYS A 44 5.81 -50.34 -22.65
CA LYS A 44 6.32 -49.30 -23.57
C LYS A 44 5.47 -48.03 -23.56
N GLU A 45 4.16 -48.19 -23.44
CA GLU A 45 3.23 -47.05 -23.29
C GLU A 45 3.42 -46.34 -21.95
N LEU A 46 3.59 -47.12 -20.87
CA LEU A 46 3.88 -46.59 -19.52
C LEU A 46 5.25 -45.90 -19.44
N ILE A 47 6.28 -46.51 -20.07
CA ILE A 47 7.62 -45.90 -20.20
C ILE A 47 7.55 -44.66 -21.08
N ASN A 48 6.76 -44.65 -22.15
CA ASN A 48 6.57 -43.47 -22.98
C ASN A 48 5.79 -42.37 -22.21
N GLU A 49 4.74 -42.71 -21.47
CA GLU A 49 4.04 -41.73 -20.60
C GLU A 49 4.93 -41.21 -19.46
N LEU A 50 5.78 -42.05 -18.88
CA LEU A 50 6.74 -41.67 -17.85
C LEU A 50 7.95 -40.90 -18.41
N THR A 51 8.33 -41.16 -19.66
CA THR A 51 9.42 -40.45 -20.36
C THR A 51 8.94 -39.32 -21.24
N MET A 52 7.61 -39.23 -21.50
CA MET A 52 7.01 -38.08 -22.17
C MET A 52 7.37 -36.83 -21.41
N ASP A 53 8.30 -36.16 -21.95
CA ASP A 53 8.77 -34.82 -21.72
C ASP A 53 8.85 -34.38 -20.24
N ASN A 54 9.98 -34.74 -19.62
CA ASN A 54 10.37 -34.23 -18.32
C ASN A 54 10.32 -32.67 -18.27
N SER A 55 10.36 -32.00 -19.42
CA SER A 55 10.26 -30.56 -19.54
C SER A 55 8.82 -30.08 -19.31
N GLU A 56 7.79 -30.76 -19.82
CA GLU A 56 6.39 -30.39 -19.58
C GLU A 56 5.95 -30.71 -18.15
N LYS A 57 6.35 -31.86 -17.61
CA LYS A 57 6.06 -32.22 -16.21
C LYS A 57 6.83 -31.32 -15.23
N SER A 58 8.07 -31.01 -15.53
CA SER A 58 8.87 -30.06 -14.77
C SER A 58 8.27 -28.66 -14.81
N ASN A 59 7.79 -28.21 -15.98
CA ASN A 59 7.09 -26.93 -16.13
C ASN A 59 5.75 -26.91 -15.40
N PHE A 60 4.98 -28.02 -15.44
CA PHE A 60 3.74 -28.14 -14.68
C PHE A 60 3.98 -28.14 -13.17
N LEU A 61 5.02 -28.82 -12.68
CA LEU A 61 5.39 -28.82 -11.26
C LEU A 61 5.97 -27.48 -10.82
N ALA A 62 6.71 -26.80 -11.70
CA ALA A 62 7.25 -25.46 -11.43
C ALA A 62 6.18 -24.36 -11.46
N ALA A 63 5.17 -24.51 -12.31
CA ALA A 63 4.10 -23.55 -12.47
C ALA A 63 2.75 -24.27 -12.73
N PRO A 64 2.13 -24.90 -11.70
CA PRO A 64 0.90 -25.68 -11.82
C PRO A 64 -0.32 -24.83 -12.22
N VAL A 65 -0.17 -23.52 -12.22
CA VAL A 65 -1.19 -22.55 -12.62
C VAL A 65 -0.59 -21.58 -13.64
N ILE A 66 -1.13 -21.58 -14.85
CA ILE A 66 -0.81 -20.55 -15.84
C ILE A 66 -1.67 -19.32 -15.51
N LEU A 67 -1.07 -18.32 -14.91
CA LEU A 67 -1.70 -17.03 -14.63
C LEU A 67 -1.81 -16.23 -15.94
N ASN A 68 -2.99 -16.23 -16.53
CA ASN A 68 -3.30 -15.36 -17.66
C ASN A 68 -3.66 -13.97 -17.13
N THR A 69 -2.65 -13.12 -16.94
CA THR A 69 -2.80 -11.79 -16.33
C THR A 69 -3.18 -10.77 -17.40
N HIS A 70 -4.42 -10.35 -17.44
CA HIS A 70 -4.86 -9.20 -18.23
C HIS A 70 -4.68 -7.92 -17.40
N LYS A 71 -3.61 -7.18 -17.66
CA LYS A 71 -3.38 -5.88 -17.02
C LYS A 71 -4.26 -4.82 -17.68
N LEU A 72 -5.34 -4.40 -17.04
CA LEU A 72 -6.22 -3.33 -17.52
C LEU A 72 -5.49 -1.98 -17.54
N TYR A 73 -4.71 -1.69 -16.52
CA TYR A 73 -3.92 -0.46 -16.36
C TYR A 73 -2.46 -0.82 -16.04
N PRO A 74 -1.64 -1.11 -17.06
CA PRO A 74 -0.25 -1.50 -16.83
C PRO A 74 0.59 -0.31 -16.35
N MET A 75 1.25 -0.46 -15.20
CA MET A 75 2.26 0.48 -14.71
C MET A 75 3.65 0.05 -15.20
N ALA A 76 4.49 1.02 -15.58
CA ALA A 76 5.79 0.76 -16.19
C ALA A 76 6.76 0.06 -15.22
N ASN A 77 6.75 0.48 -13.94
CA ASN A 77 7.63 -0.05 -12.91
C ASN A 77 7.06 0.20 -11.50
N TYR A 78 7.74 -0.33 -10.47
CA TYR A 78 7.37 -0.16 -9.08
C TYR A 78 7.38 1.33 -8.65
N GLY A 79 8.35 2.12 -9.12
CA GLY A 79 8.42 3.54 -8.83
C GLY A 79 7.17 4.29 -9.32
N ALA A 80 6.71 4.01 -10.55
CA ALA A 80 5.48 4.58 -11.08
C ALA A 80 4.25 4.21 -10.24
N SER A 81 4.19 2.99 -9.70
CA SER A 81 3.08 2.55 -8.84
C SER A 81 3.06 3.25 -7.49
N MET A 82 4.22 3.63 -6.96
CA MET A 82 4.35 4.32 -5.68
C MET A 82 4.31 5.85 -5.80
N THR A 83 4.48 6.41 -7.00
CA THR A 83 4.46 7.86 -7.26
C THR A 83 3.22 8.56 -6.71
N PRO A 84 1.97 8.05 -6.89
CA PRO A 84 0.77 8.68 -6.31
C PRO A 84 0.88 8.91 -4.82
N PHE A 85 1.34 7.89 -4.09
CA PHE A 85 1.49 7.94 -2.65
C PHE A 85 2.56 8.94 -2.20
N TYR A 86 3.78 8.83 -2.76
CA TYR A 86 4.87 9.71 -2.37
C TYR A 86 4.65 11.17 -2.76
N THR A 87 4.05 11.42 -3.93
CA THR A 87 3.71 12.80 -4.34
C THR A 87 2.69 13.40 -3.37
N THR A 88 1.62 12.68 -3.06
CA THR A 88 0.59 13.12 -2.10
C THR A 88 1.20 13.38 -0.72
N LEU A 89 2.08 12.50 -0.26
CA LEU A 89 2.84 12.67 1.00
C LEU A 89 3.72 13.92 0.99
N CYS A 90 4.51 14.12 -0.06
CA CYS A 90 5.40 15.27 -0.19
C CYS A 90 4.65 16.60 -0.18
N LEU A 91 3.49 16.67 -0.83
CA LEU A 91 2.65 17.87 -0.86
C LEU A 91 2.09 18.22 0.54
N TRP A 92 1.69 17.22 1.32
CA TRP A 92 1.25 17.46 2.69
C TRP A 92 2.39 17.88 3.62
N VAL A 93 3.52 17.19 3.55
CA VAL A 93 4.72 17.54 4.33
C VAL A 93 5.19 18.96 3.97
N GLY A 94 5.15 19.32 2.69
CA GLY A 94 5.47 20.67 2.25
C GLY A 94 4.51 21.71 2.81
N ALA A 95 3.20 21.42 2.89
CA ALA A 95 2.24 22.31 3.53
C ALA A 95 2.53 22.49 5.05
N LEU A 96 2.94 21.42 5.74
CA LEU A 96 3.40 21.48 7.14
C LEU A 96 4.65 22.34 7.28
N LEU A 97 5.64 22.16 6.38
CA LEU A 97 6.87 22.97 6.38
C LEU A 97 6.59 24.43 6.10
N LEU A 98 5.74 24.77 5.13
CA LEU A 98 5.31 26.15 4.88
C LEU A 98 4.72 26.77 6.16
N CYS A 99 3.82 26.05 6.85
CA CYS A 99 3.23 26.52 8.09
C CYS A 99 4.19 26.50 9.30
N ALA A 100 5.29 25.75 9.22
CA ALA A 100 6.35 25.80 10.25
C ALA A 100 7.27 26.99 10.07
N LEU A 101 7.63 27.32 8.83
CA LEU A 101 8.60 28.37 8.50
C LEU A 101 7.96 29.77 8.42
N LEU A 102 6.72 29.83 7.90
CA LEU A 102 6.03 31.10 7.71
C LEU A 102 4.98 31.35 8.80
N THR A 103 4.88 32.60 9.21
CA THR A 103 3.84 32.99 10.18
C THR A 103 2.47 33.13 9.50
N THR A 104 1.45 32.55 10.14
CA THR A 104 0.05 32.67 9.72
C THR A 104 -0.60 33.98 10.20
N LYS A 105 0.13 34.79 11.02
CA LYS A 105 -0.34 36.09 11.48
C LYS A 105 0.25 37.20 10.65
N ALA A 106 -0.51 38.26 10.39
CA ALA A 106 0.01 39.49 9.81
C ALA A 106 0.82 40.26 10.88
N LYS A 107 1.99 40.77 10.51
CA LYS A 107 2.80 41.64 11.36
C LYS A 107 2.74 43.06 10.78
N ASN A 108 2.55 44.03 11.67
CA ASN A 108 2.71 45.47 11.39
C ASN A 108 2.15 45.91 10.03
N ALA A 109 0.83 45.82 9.89
CA ALA A 109 0.15 46.49 8.79
C ALA A 109 -0.21 47.92 9.26
N ASP A 110 0.15 48.89 8.46
CA ASP A 110 -0.26 50.30 8.66
C ASP A 110 -1.77 50.49 8.44
N PHE A 111 -2.49 49.38 8.22
CA PHE A 111 -3.93 49.36 7.89
C PHE A 111 -4.67 48.49 8.93
N GLU A 112 -5.89 48.95 9.27
CA GLU A 112 -6.79 48.12 10.04
C GLU A 112 -7.43 47.06 9.13
N TYR A 113 -7.28 45.78 9.49
CA TYR A 113 -7.86 44.65 8.77
C TYR A 113 -8.71 43.79 9.68
N THR A 114 -9.73 43.18 9.11
CA THR A 114 -10.59 42.24 9.82
C THR A 114 -9.87 40.87 9.96
N PRO A 115 -10.22 40.04 10.95
CA PRO A 115 -9.67 38.69 11.09
C PRO A 115 -9.85 37.80 9.88
N VAL A 116 -10.92 38.03 9.09
CA VAL A 116 -11.19 37.31 7.85
C VAL A 116 -10.23 37.73 6.74
N GLU A 117 -9.99 39.02 6.59
CA GLU A 117 -9.02 39.56 5.61
C GLU A 117 -7.61 39.08 5.93
N GLU A 118 -7.23 39.06 7.21
CA GLU A 118 -5.95 38.47 7.64
C GLU A 118 -5.84 37.00 7.20
N TYR A 119 -6.88 36.22 7.48
CA TYR A 119 -6.89 34.79 7.16
C TYR A 119 -6.79 34.55 5.66
N LEU A 120 -7.63 35.19 4.85
CA LEU A 120 -7.67 35.00 3.40
C LEU A 120 -6.43 35.56 2.71
N GLY A 121 -5.95 36.75 3.11
CA GLY A 121 -4.76 37.36 2.54
C GLY A 121 -3.49 36.53 2.81
N LYS A 122 -3.35 36.02 4.03
CA LYS A 122 -2.24 35.09 4.35
C LYS A 122 -2.39 33.76 3.63
N TYR A 123 -3.60 33.20 3.57
CA TYR A 123 -3.85 31.97 2.82
C TYR A 123 -3.44 32.10 1.33
N LEU A 124 -3.72 33.24 0.71
CA LEU A 124 -3.33 33.46 -0.69
C LEU A 124 -1.81 33.33 -0.91
N LEU A 125 -1.02 33.89 0.01
CA LEU A 125 0.45 33.70 -0.02
C LEU A 125 0.84 32.24 0.11
N PHE A 126 0.23 31.51 1.04
CA PHE A 126 0.48 30.08 1.22
C PHE A 126 0.05 29.27 -0.01
N ALA A 127 -1.08 29.59 -0.61
CA ALA A 127 -1.58 28.94 -1.84
C ALA A 127 -0.68 29.16 -3.04
N THR A 128 -0.08 30.36 -3.21
CA THR A 128 0.89 30.61 -4.30
C THR A 128 2.16 29.79 -4.13
N LEU A 129 2.70 29.71 -2.92
CA LEU A 129 3.87 28.89 -2.63
C LEU A 129 3.55 27.38 -2.76
N ALA A 130 2.36 26.98 -2.35
CA ALA A 130 1.88 25.61 -2.53
C ALA A 130 1.72 25.24 -4.03
N ALA A 131 1.21 26.16 -4.84
CA ALA A 131 1.12 25.94 -6.29
C ALA A 131 2.51 25.72 -6.93
N LEU A 132 3.50 26.54 -6.56
CA LEU A 132 4.89 26.36 -6.99
C LEU A 132 5.46 25.01 -6.54
N GLN A 133 5.19 24.60 -5.30
CA GLN A 133 5.59 23.30 -4.78
C GLN A 133 4.97 22.15 -5.56
N GLY A 134 3.66 22.21 -5.86
CA GLY A 134 2.96 21.21 -6.67
C GLY A 134 3.54 21.09 -8.08
N PHE A 135 3.90 22.22 -8.68
CA PHE A 135 4.55 22.26 -9.99
C PHE A 135 5.94 21.61 -9.98
N ILE A 136 6.77 21.89 -8.95
CA ILE A 136 8.13 21.34 -8.83
C ILE A 136 8.10 19.83 -8.52
N ALA A 137 7.12 19.36 -7.74
CA ALA A 137 6.99 17.96 -7.36
C ALA A 137 6.64 17.00 -8.53
N SER A 138 6.38 17.54 -9.73
CA SER A 138 5.82 16.79 -10.86
C SER A 138 6.87 16.18 -11.81
N GLY A 139 8.13 16.05 -11.42
CA GLY A 139 9.24 15.58 -12.25
C GLY A 139 9.29 14.07 -12.54
N VAL A 140 8.14 13.39 -12.71
CA VAL A 140 8.04 11.93 -12.92
C VAL A 140 7.51 11.61 -14.32
N GLU A 141 8.03 10.53 -14.91
CA GLU A 141 7.54 10.00 -16.18
C GLU A 141 6.15 9.37 -16.03
N VAL A 142 5.12 10.03 -16.55
CA VAL A 142 3.72 9.63 -16.42
C VAL A 142 3.03 9.66 -17.79
N LYS A 143 1.95 8.86 -17.95
CA LYS A 143 1.19 8.82 -19.22
C LYS A 143 0.54 10.16 -19.58
N GLN A 144 0.07 10.89 -18.56
CA GLN A 144 -0.60 12.17 -18.73
C GLN A 144 0.05 13.27 -17.88
N PRO A 145 1.18 13.84 -18.30
CA PRO A 145 1.96 14.76 -17.49
C PRO A 145 1.19 16.05 -17.15
N VAL A 146 0.41 16.59 -18.09
CA VAL A 146 -0.38 17.81 -17.86
C VAL A 146 -1.43 17.60 -16.78
N LEU A 147 -2.15 16.47 -16.82
CA LEU A 147 -3.14 16.12 -15.79
C LEU A 147 -2.46 15.90 -14.43
N PHE A 148 -1.34 15.20 -14.41
CA PHE A 148 -0.58 14.94 -13.18
C PHE A 148 -0.11 16.24 -12.51
N ILE A 149 0.46 17.16 -13.29
CA ILE A 149 0.88 18.49 -12.81
C ILE A 149 -0.32 19.28 -12.28
N GLY A 150 -1.42 19.30 -13.03
CA GLY A 150 -2.65 19.97 -12.62
C GLY A 150 -3.20 19.42 -11.28
N LEU A 151 -3.21 18.10 -11.11
CA LEU A 151 -3.61 17.45 -9.87
C LEU A 151 -2.65 17.79 -8.73
N ALA A 152 -1.33 17.73 -8.95
CA ALA A 152 -0.33 18.06 -7.93
C ALA A 152 -0.48 19.51 -7.43
N VAL A 153 -0.68 20.45 -8.32
CA VAL A 153 -0.93 21.87 -7.97
C VAL A 153 -2.25 22.01 -7.19
N CYS A 154 -3.31 21.38 -7.67
CA CYS A 154 -4.62 21.40 -7.02
C CYS A 154 -4.54 20.85 -5.58
N TYR A 155 -3.89 19.68 -5.41
CA TYR A 155 -3.74 19.05 -4.09
C TYR A 155 -2.84 19.82 -3.15
N SER A 156 -1.77 20.41 -3.67
CA SER A 156 -0.90 21.26 -2.88
C SER A 156 -1.68 22.45 -2.27
N ILE A 157 -2.55 23.07 -3.04
CA ILE A 157 -3.43 24.15 -2.59
C ILE A 157 -4.43 23.66 -1.54
N ILE A 158 -5.07 22.49 -1.78
CA ILE A 158 -6.07 21.91 -0.87
C ILE A 158 -5.44 21.49 0.46
N PHE A 159 -4.32 20.75 0.41
CA PHE A 159 -3.64 20.30 1.62
C PHE A 159 -3.09 21.46 2.44
N THR A 160 -2.56 22.48 1.73
CA THR A 160 -2.14 23.71 2.39
C THR A 160 -3.33 24.44 3.05
N ALA A 161 -4.52 24.45 2.44
CA ALA A 161 -5.72 24.99 3.07
C ALA A 161 -6.06 24.28 4.38
N ILE A 162 -6.00 22.95 4.39
CA ILE A 162 -6.28 22.13 5.58
C ILE A 162 -5.28 22.45 6.69
N VAL A 163 -3.98 22.29 6.39
CA VAL A 163 -2.90 22.51 7.36
C VAL A 163 -2.86 23.97 7.85
N TYR A 164 -2.97 24.92 6.92
CA TYR A 164 -3.00 26.35 7.23
C TYR A 164 -4.17 26.70 8.16
N THR A 165 -5.35 26.16 7.90
CA THR A 165 -6.53 26.39 8.76
C THR A 165 -6.27 25.89 10.17
N LEU A 166 -5.76 24.66 10.32
CA LEU A 166 -5.43 24.09 11.63
C LEU A 166 -4.42 24.95 12.37
N VAL A 167 -3.34 25.37 11.69
CA VAL A 167 -2.29 26.20 12.29
C VAL A 167 -2.78 27.62 12.59
N SER A 168 -3.58 28.20 11.70
CA SER A 168 -4.15 29.54 11.89
C SER A 168 -5.14 29.62 13.06
N LEU A 169 -5.88 28.51 13.34
CA LEU A 169 -6.85 28.43 14.42
C LEU A 169 -6.22 28.00 15.75
N PHE A 170 -5.25 27.08 15.75
CA PHE A 170 -4.73 26.45 16.96
C PHE A 170 -3.21 26.71 17.20
N GLY A 171 -2.54 27.45 16.31
CA GLY A 171 -1.11 27.74 16.43
C GLY A 171 -0.25 26.48 16.42
N ASN A 172 0.65 26.34 17.41
CA ASN A 172 1.53 25.16 17.51
C ASN A 172 0.78 23.84 17.72
N VAL A 173 -0.36 23.87 18.42
CA VAL A 173 -1.23 22.69 18.55
C VAL A 173 -1.78 22.27 17.18
N GLY A 174 -2.12 23.24 16.32
CA GLY A 174 -2.55 22.97 14.94
C GLY A 174 -1.46 22.28 14.10
N LYS A 175 -0.19 22.62 14.30
CA LYS A 175 0.92 21.90 13.67
C LYS A 175 0.98 20.44 14.13
N ALA A 176 0.86 20.20 15.44
CA ALA A 176 0.83 18.84 15.98
C ALA A 176 -0.37 18.02 15.44
N ILE A 177 -1.55 18.61 15.36
CA ILE A 177 -2.72 17.97 14.74
C ILE A 177 -2.45 17.61 13.27
N GLY A 178 -1.81 18.52 12.51
CA GLY A 178 -1.42 18.27 11.12
C GLY A 178 -0.47 17.09 10.96
N VAL A 179 0.47 16.89 11.90
CA VAL A 179 1.37 15.74 11.94
C VAL A 179 0.63 14.46 12.32
N VAL A 180 -0.26 14.50 13.32
CA VAL A 180 -1.10 13.34 13.69
C VAL A 180 -1.98 12.90 12.51
N LEU A 181 -2.61 13.86 11.82
CA LEU A 181 -3.37 13.57 10.59
C LEU A 181 -2.49 12.94 9.52
N LEU A 182 -1.25 13.39 9.34
CA LEU A 182 -0.31 12.78 8.42
C LEU A 182 -0.11 11.29 8.73
N VAL A 183 0.16 10.95 9.99
CA VAL A 183 0.37 9.55 10.41
C VAL A 183 -0.86 8.69 10.15
N LEU A 184 -2.06 9.22 10.47
CA LEU A 184 -3.32 8.53 10.19
C LEU A 184 -3.53 8.31 8.68
N GLN A 185 -3.19 9.29 7.87
CA GLN A 185 -3.30 9.22 6.41
C GLN A 185 -2.32 8.23 5.80
N LEU A 186 -1.08 8.12 6.33
CA LEU A 186 -0.11 7.13 5.86
C LEU A 186 -0.62 5.70 6.04
N ALA A 187 -1.24 5.40 7.18
CA ALA A 187 -1.74 4.07 7.48
C ALA A 187 -3.13 3.78 6.85
N GLY A 188 -4.00 4.82 6.77
CA GLY A 188 -5.41 4.66 6.41
C GLY A 188 -5.77 4.97 4.97
N SER A 189 -4.86 5.51 4.14
CA SER A 189 -5.19 5.94 2.77
C SER A 189 -5.19 4.81 1.73
N GLY A 190 -4.71 3.61 2.06
CA GLY A 190 -4.58 2.52 1.08
C GLY A 190 -3.53 2.80 -0.02
N GLY A 191 -2.56 3.68 0.27
CA GLY A 191 -1.55 4.10 -0.69
C GLY A 191 -0.46 3.07 -0.93
N THR A 192 0.01 2.41 0.12
CA THR A 192 1.07 1.40 0.09
C THR A 192 0.52 -0.03 0.07
N PHE A 193 -0.56 -0.28 0.79
CA PHE A 193 -1.23 -1.58 0.88
C PHE A 193 -2.72 -1.44 0.61
N PRO A 194 -3.40 -2.47 0.11
CA PRO A 194 -4.85 -2.49 0.01
C PRO A 194 -5.48 -2.25 1.39
N ILE A 195 -6.47 -1.36 1.47
CA ILE A 195 -7.11 -1.00 2.74
C ILE A 195 -7.73 -2.20 3.47
N GLN A 196 -8.13 -3.22 2.73
CA GLN A 196 -8.77 -4.44 3.25
C GLN A 196 -7.86 -5.27 4.16
N VAL A 197 -6.53 -5.12 4.05
CA VAL A 197 -5.57 -5.83 4.91
C VAL A 197 -5.16 -5.02 6.15
N THR A 198 -5.68 -3.81 6.29
CA THR A 198 -5.42 -2.96 7.45
C THR A 198 -6.44 -3.22 8.58
N PRO A 199 -6.13 -2.87 9.84
CA PRO A 199 -7.09 -2.99 10.95
C PRO A 199 -8.41 -2.23 10.68
N ASP A 200 -9.52 -2.74 11.23
CA ASP A 200 -10.88 -2.21 11.04
C ASP A 200 -11.00 -0.71 11.31
N PHE A 201 -10.21 -0.19 12.24
CA PHE A 201 -10.16 1.24 12.53
C PHE A 201 -9.80 2.06 11.29
N PHE A 202 -8.73 1.66 10.58
CA PHE A 202 -8.28 2.38 9.37
C PHE A 202 -9.26 2.22 8.21
N GLN A 203 -9.88 1.05 8.08
CA GLN A 203 -10.93 0.83 7.07
C GLN A 203 -12.12 1.78 7.26
N LYS A 204 -12.52 2.03 8.51
CA LYS A 204 -13.64 2.94 8.83
C LYS A 204 -13.31 4.41 8.59
N ILE A 205 -12.08 4.84 8.88
CA ILE A 205 -11.68 6.25 8.69
C ILE A 205 -11.17 6.55 7.28
N HIS A 206 -10.94 5.53 6.45
CA HIS A 206 -10.39 5.66 5.10
C HIS A 206 -11.09 6.73 4.25
N GLU A 207 -12.42 6.72 4.26
CA GLU A 207 -13.24 7.68 3.49
C GLU A 207 -13.17 9.12 4.02
N LEU A 208 -12.71 9.31 5.27
CA LEU A 208 -12.55 10.62 5.87
C LEU A 208 -11.17 11.24 5.64
N LEU A 209 -10.28 10.51 4.97
CA LEU A 209 -8.90 10.92 4.77
C LEU A 209 -8.70 11.53 3.38
N PRO A 210 -8.24 12.80 3.27
CA PRO A 210 -8.00 13.44 1.97
C PRO A 210 -6.96 12.72 1.10
N PHE A 211 -5.98 12.00 1.68
CA PHE A 211 -5.01 11.20 0.92
C PHE A 211 -5.67 10.10 0.09
N THR A 212 -6.73 9.50 0.58
CA THR A 212 -7.49 8.45 -0.14
C THR A 212 -7.84 8.91 -1.55
N TYR A 213 -8.46 10.08 -1.63
CA TYR A 213 -8.90 10.68 -2.90
C TYR A 213 -7.73 11.24 -3.71
N GLY A 214 -6.73 11.82 -3.03
CA GLY A 214 -5.52 12.32 -3.68
C GLY A 214 -4.72 11.21 -4.38
N ILE A 215 -4.50 10.09 -3.71
CA ILE A 215 -3.80 8.93 -4.26
C ILE A 215 -4.60 8.28 -5.38
N SER A 216 -5.93 8.12 -5.19
CA SER A 216 -6.83 7.55 -6.19
C SER A 216 -6.76 8.33 -7.50
N ALA A 217 -7.00 9.63 -7.47
CA ALA A 217 -6.98 10.46 -8.66
C ALA A 217 -5.58 10.63 -9.30
N MET A 218 -4.49 10.59 -8.51
CA MET A 218 -3.13 10.54 -9.07
C MET A 218 -2.84 9.22 -9.80
N ARG A 219 -3.40 8.10 -9.34
CA ARG A 219 -3.31 6.81 -10.04
C ARG A 219 -3.92 6.89 -11.44
N GLU A 220 -5.04 7.61 -11.58
CA GLU A 220 -5.69 7.83 -12.88
C GLU A 220 -4.76 8.56 -13.87
N ALA A 221 -4.02 9.57 -13.43
CA ALA A 221 -3.08 10.29 -14.31
C ALA A 221 -1.88 9.43 -14.75
N ILE A 222 -1.47 8.44 -13.94
CA ILE A 222 -0.30 7.59 -14.19
C ILE A 222 -0.67 6.37 -15.04
N ALA A 223 -1.74 5.66 -14.66
CA ALA A 223 -2.09 4.37 -15.25
C ALA A 223 -3.05 4.48 -16.44
N GLY A 224 -3.90 5.49 -16.44
CA GLY A 224 -4.95 5.72 -17.44
C GLY A 224 -6.20 6.24 -16.77
N VAL A 225 -6.87 7.21 -17.40
CA VAL A 225 -7.97 7.97 -16.77
C VAL A 225 -9.29 7.23 -16.84
N TYR A 226 -9.90 7.03 -15.68
CA TYR A 226 -11.31 6.72 -15.55
C TYR A 226 -12.04 7.96 -15.01
N TYR A 227 -12.71 8.68 -15.89
CA TYR A 227 -13.23 10.03 -15.60
C TYR A 227 -14.26 10.07 -14.46
N GLU A 228 -15.04 9.01 -14.24
CA GLU A 228 -16.02 8.96 -13.16
C GLU A 228 -15.34 8.94 -11.78
N THR A 229 -14.32 8.11 -11.60
CA THR A 229 -13.54 8.06 -10.35
C THR A 229 -12.80 9.37 -10.13
N LEU A 230 -12.12 9.89 -11.17
CA LEU A 230 -11.41 11.15 -11.09
C LEU A 230 -12.33 12.32 -10.69
N ALA A 231 -13.52 12.41 -11.30
CA ALA A 231 -14.50 13.45 -10.97
C ALA A 231 -14.99 13.34 -9.53
N LYS A 232 -15.31 12.13 -9.08
CA LYS A 232 -15.71 11.86 -7.69
C LYS A 232 -14.63 12.31 -6.71
N ASP A 233 -13.38 11.93 -6.94
CA ASP A 233 -12.26 12.23 -6.06
C ASP A 233 -12.01 13.74 -5.98
N LEU A 234 -12.07 14.44 -7.12
CA LEU A 234 -11.93 15.90 -7.17
C LEU A 234 -13.08 16.62 -6.45
N VAL A 235 -14.32 16.14 -6.59
CA VAL A 235 -15.47 16.72 -5.87
C VAL A 235 -15.28 16.59 -4.37
N VAL A 236 -14.88 15.39 -3.89
CA VAL A 236 -14.66 15.17 -2.44
C VAL A 236 -13.51 16.03 -1.93
N LEU A 237 -12.40 16.14 -2.65
CA LEU A 237 -11.30 17.03 -2.29
C LEU A 237 -11.70 18.51 -2.30
N GLY A 238 -12.52 18.91 -3.25
CA GLY A 238 -13.13 20.24 -3.29
C GLY A 238 -14.02 20.52 -2.07
N LEU A 239 -14.77 19.52 -1.61
CA LEU A 239 -15.57 19.64 -0.38
C LEU A 239 -14.68 19.79 0.87
N PHE A 240 -13.57 19.06 0.97
CA PHE A 240 -12.58 19.29 2.03
C PHE A 240 -12.04 20.73 1.99
N PHE A 241 -11.68 21.23 0.82
CA PHE A 241 -11.20 22.59 0.67
C PHE A 241 -12.21 23.62 1.16
N ILE A 242 -13.44 23.55 0.67
CA ILE A 242 -14.53 24.48 1.05
C ILE A 242 -14.80 24.40 2.55
N PHE A 243 -14.86 23.19 3.10
CA PHE A 243 -15.12 22.95 4.52
C PHE A 243 -14.05 23.61 5.40
N PHE A 244 -12.76 23.39 5.11
CA PHE A 244 -11.69 23.95 5.92
C PHE A 244 -11.57 25.46 5.79
N ILE A 245 -11.71 26.02 4.58
CA ILE A 245 -11.76 27.48 4.38
C ILE A 245 -12.94 28.08 5.13
N PHE A 246 -14.12 27.48 5.02
CA PHE A 246 -15.33 27.96 5.72
C PHE A 246 -15.13 27.97 7.25
N ILE A 247 -14.63 26.89 7.82
CA ILE A 247 -14.30 26.81 9.25
C ILE A 247 -13.26 27.86 9.62
N GLY A 248 -12.21 28.02 8.79
CA GLY A 248 -11.17 29.02 9.01
C GLY A 248 -11.74 30.43 9.11
N VAL A 249 -12.55 30.82 8.14
CA VAL A 249 -13.21 32.15 8.12
C VAL A 249 -14.13 32.32 9.36
N LEU A 250 -14.94 31.31 9.67
CA LEU A 250 -15.95 31.39 10.73
C LEU A 250 -15.35 31.47 12.13
N LEU A 251 -14.27 30.69 12.35
CA LEU A 251 -13.67 30.55 13.68
C LEU A 251 -12.49 31.49 13.93
N LYS A 252 -11.93 32.17 12.90
CA LYS A 252 -10.72 32.99 13.04
C LYS A 252 -10.84 34.06 14.13
N LYS A 253 -11.96 34.74 14.22
CA LYS A 253 -12.22 35.75 15.25
C LYS A 253 -12.16 35.17 16.68
N LYS A 254 -12.78 34.01 16.88
CA LYS A 254 -12.77 33.29 18.18
C LYS A 254 -11.39 32.69 18.48
N ALA A 255 -10.73 32.15 17.46
CA ALA A 255 -9.42 31.57 17.57
C ALA A 255 -8.35 32.58 17.95
N ASN A 256 -8.36 33.81 17.41
CA ASN A 256 -7.43 34.87 17.78
C ASN A 256 -7.54 35.19 19.30
N ALA A 257 -8.75 35.29 19.83
CA ALA A 257 -8.99 35.52 21.26
C ALA A 257 -8.50 34.33 22.13
N PHE A 258 -8.72 33.10 21.67
CA PHE A 258 -8.24 31.89 22.36
C PHE A 258 -6.73 31.80 22.35
N LEU A 259 -6.10 31.98 21.20
CA LEU A 259 -4.64 31.91 21.03
C LEU A 259 -3.93 32.95 21.88
N HIS A 260 -4.48 34.17 21.97
CA HIS A 260 -3.90 35.20 22.82
C HIS A 260 -3.88 34.79 24.30
N ARG A 261 -4.98 34.21 24.79
CA ARG A 261 -5.08 33.74 26.20
C ARG A 261 -4.19 32.53 26.44
N PHE A 262 -4.11 31.62 25.49
CA PHE A 262 -3.33 30.37 25.57
C PHE A 262 -1.82 30.65 25.51
N SER A 263 -1.38 31.49 24.58
CA SER A 263 0.02 31.93 24.49
C SER A 263 0.50 32.64 25.74
N LYS A 264 -0.35 33.49 26.36
CA LYS A 264 -0.01 34.15 27.62
C LYS A 264 0.22 33.12 28.74
N LYS A 265 -0.68 32.14 28.90
CA LYS A 265 -0.54 31.07 29.90
C LYS A 265 0.66 30.15 29.67
N LEU A 266 0.99 29.86 28.41
CA LEU A 266 2.15 29.04 28.06
C LEU A 266 3.47 29.78 28.29
N GLY A 267 3.54 31.09 28.01
CA GLY A 267 4.67 31.92 28.35
C GLY A 267 4.91 32.01 29.86
N GLU A 268 3.83 32.06 30.66
CA GLU A 268 3.90 32.05 32.12
C GLU A 268 4.34 30.69 32.70
N SER A 269 4.17 29.58 31.96
CA SER A 269 4.53 28.22 32.40
C SER A 269 5.98 27.82 32.11
N GLY A 270 6.72 28.59 31.31
CA GLY A 270 8.14 28.32 30.97
C GLY A 270 8.37 27.07 30.12
N VAL A 271 7.30 26.47 29.55
CA VAL A 271 7.39 25.21 28.78
C VAL A 271 7.82 25.43 27.33
N ILE A 272 7.75 26.65 26.81
CA ILE A 272 8.15 26.99 25.43
C ILE A 272 9.08 28.20 25.48
N GLU A 273 10.34 28.01 25.05
CA GLU A 273 11.24 29.09 24.71
C GLU A 273 10.78 29.81 23.44
N HIS A 274 10.91 31.13 23.41
CA HIS A 274 10.47 32.02 22.33
C HIS A 274 11.41 31.99 21.13
#